data_417c1079acf65f06af358e7cd6110f7e
#
_entry.id   417c1079acf65f06af358e7cd6110f7e
#
_cell.length_a   1.000
_cell.length_b   1.000
_cell.length_c   1.000
_cell.angle_alpha   90.00
_cell.angle_beta   90.00
_cell.angle_gamma   90.00
#
_symmetry.space_group_name_H-M   'P 1'
#
loop_
_entity.id
_entity.type
_entity.pdbx_description
1 polymer ?
#
loop_
_entity_poly.entity_id
_entity_poly.type
_entity_poly.pdbx_seq_one_letter_code
_entity_poly.pdbx_strand_id
1 'polypeptide(L)'
;MAQSIIVADDHPLFRAALKQAVSQAVPDAQTVEVDSIKALQAAVESHPDADLVLLDLNMPGAHGFSGLVFMRGQYPGLPVVVVSGSEEMQVMRRSIDYGASGFIPKSAPLPTITEAIQAVLEGDVWLPDGVADKLEQTQSDTTDFSEKLASLTPQQFRVLGMLAEGLLNKQIAYDLDVSEATIKAHITAVFRKLGVRNRTQAVIAIQQMEIDPSDTSLSGS
;
A
#
# COMPACT_ATOMS: atom_id res chain seq x y z
N MET A 1 7.60 -20.18 -16.37
CA MET A 1 8.23 -19.95 -15.05
C MET A 1 7.15 -19.99 -14.01
N ALA A 2 7.42 -20.42 -12.78
CA ALA A 2 6.43 -20.37 -11.71
C ALA A 2 6.15 -18.89 -11.39
N GLN A 3 4.87 -18.52 -11.26
CA GLN A 3 4.48 -17.17 -10.88
C GLN A 3 4.90 -16.89 -9.43
N SER A 4 5.27 -15.65 -9.13
CA SER A 4 5.67 -15.21 -7.79
C SER A 4 4.70 -14.14 -7.30
N ILE A 5 4.05 -14.39 -6.17
CA ILE A 5 3.03 -13.50 -5.59
C ILE A 5 3.45 -13.11 -4.18
N ILE A 6 3.49 -11.81 -3.92
CA ILE A 6 3.81 -11.27 -2.60
C ILE A 6 2.51 -10.96 -1.85
N VAL A 7 2.37 -11.52 -0.65
CA VAL A 7 1.23 -11.29 0.25
C VAL A 7 1.68 -10.41 1.40
N ALA A 8 1.24 -9.17 1.41
CA ALA A 8 1.62 -8.15 2.36
C ALA A 8 0.41 -7.79 3.26
N ASP A 9 0.37 -8.36 4.46
CA ASP A 9 -0.68 -8.17 5.46
C ASP A 9 -0.11 -8.45 6.86
N ASP A 10 -0.34 -7.60 7.84
CA ASP A 10 0.16 -7.78 9.21
C ASP A 10 -0.67 -8.76 10.05
N HIS A 11 -1.88 -9.14 9.57
CA HIS A 11 -2.76 -10.09 10.24
C HIS A 11 -2.46 -11.54 9.84
N PRO A 12 -1.88 -12.38 10.71
CA PRO A 12 -1.43 -13.74 10.34
C PRO A 12 -2.54 -14.64 9.80
N LEU A 13 -3.76 -14.54 10.37
CA LEU A 13 -4.89 -15.36 9.93
C LEU A 13 -5.35 -14.99 8.52
N PHE A 14 -5.36 -13.69 8.21
CA PHE A 14 -5.76 -13.22 6.90
C PHE A 14 -4.68 -13.51 5.85
N ARG A 15 -3.40 -13.36 6.20
CA ARG A 15 -2.27 -13.79 5.37
C ARG A 15 -2.37 -15.25 4.95
N ALA A 16 -2.74 -16.14 5.92
CA ALA A 16 -2.97 -17.57 5.62
C ALA A 16 -4.15 -17.78 4.64
N ALA A 17 -5.23 -17.01 4.78
CA ALA A 17 -6.37 -17.06 3.84
C ALA A 17 -5.97 -16.60 2.44
N LEU A 18 -5.22 -15.50 2.32
CA LEU A 18 -4.70 -15.02 1.04
C LEU A 18 -3.77 -16.04 0.38
N LYS A 19 -2.89 -16.67 1.15
CA LYS A 19 -2.01 -17.74 0.66
C LYS A 19 -2.81 -18.91 0.11
N GLN A 20 -3.90 -19.29 0.79
CA GLN A 20 -4.81 -20.33 0.30
C GLN A 20 -5.48 -19.91 -1.01
N ALA A 21 -5.93 -18.65 -1.13
CA ALA A 21 -6.50 -18.12 -2.36
C ALA A 21 -5.49 -18.14 -3.52
N VAL A 22 -4.24 -17.71 -3.26
CA VAL A 22 -3.15 -17.79 -4.23
C VAL A 22 -2.92 -19.22 -4.70
N SER A 23 -2.84 -20.18 -3.78
CA SER A 23 -2.66 -21.61 -4.13
C SER A 23 -3.80 -22.19 -4.95
N GLN A 24 -5.03 -21.68 -4.78
CA GLN A 24 -6.18 -22.08 -5.61
C GLN A 24 -6.17 -21.38 -6.98
N ALA A 25 -5.79 -20.10 -7.03
CA ALA A 25 -5.73 -19.34 -8.25
C ALA A 25 -4.58 -19.84 -9.17
N VAL A 26 -3.42 -20.11 -8.57
CA VAL A 26 -2.19 -20.52 -9.27
C VAL A 26 -1.49 -21.61 -8.45
N PRO A 27 -1.77 -22.90 -8.70
CA PRO A 27 -1.27 -24.00 -7.87
C PRO A 27 0.26 -24.08 -7.71
N ASP A 28 1.01 -23.63 -8.72
CA ASP A 28 2.47 -23.67 -8.73
C ASP A 28 3.12 -22.32 -8.38
N ALA A 29 2.35 -21.36 -7.88
CA ALA A 29 2.88 -20.04 -7.52
C ALA A 29 3.77 -20.11 -6.27
N GLN A 30 4.89 -19.40 -6.33
CA GLN A 30 5.66 -19.07 -5.14
C GLN A 30 4.98 -17.93 -4.39
N THR A 31 4.62 -18.14 -3.13
CA THR A 31 4.05 -17.10 -2.28
C THR A 31 5.10 -16.60 -1.29
N VAL A 32 5.34 -15.28 -1.30
CA VAL A 32 6.22 -14.58 -0.36
C VAL A 32 5.35 -13.80 0.62
N GLU A 33 5.45 -14.11 1.91
CA GLU A 33 4.64 -13.49 2.96
C GLU A 33 5.43 -12.41 3.69
N VAL A 34 4.84 -11.23 3.86
CA VAL A 34 5.43 -10.09 4.58
C VAL A 34 4.38 -9.39 5.44
N ASP A 35 4.83 -8.76 6.53
CA ASP A 35 3.97 -8.17 7.57
C ASP A 35 4.20 -6.67 7.80
N SER A 36 5.03 -6.05 6.98
CA SER A 36 5.36 -4.63 7.10
C SER A 36 5.83 -4.06 5.77
N ILE A 37 5.74 -2.75 5.60
CA ILE A 37 6.26 -2.06 4.40
C ILE A 37 7.76 -2.28 4.21
N LYS A 38 8.52 -2.33 5.30
CA LYS A 38 9.96 -2.62 5.24
C LYS A 38 10.23 -4.01 4.65
N ALA A 39 9.47 -5.01 5.09
CA ALA A 39 9.59 -6.37 4.59
C ALA A 39 9.10 -6.47 3.13
N LEU A 40 8.03 -5.75 2.76
CA LEU A 40 7.54 -5.67 1.38
C LEU A 40 8.59 -5.11 0.43
N GLN A 41 9.26 -4.01 0.79
CA GLN A 41 10.33 -3.42 -0.01
C GLN A 41 11.48 -4.43 -0.25
N ALA A 42 11.93 -5.09 0.83
CA ALA A 42 12.98 -6.11 0.72
C ALA A 42 12.54 -7.33 -0.12
N ALA A 43 11.26 -7.73 -0.01
CA ALA A 43 10.71 -8.83 -0.79
C ALA A 43 10.69 -8.50 -2.29
N VAL A 44 10.22 -7.32 -2.68
CA VAL A 44 10.20 -6.90 -4.10
C VAL A 44 11.61 -6.76 -4.66
N GLU A 45 12.55 -6.21 -3.89
CA GLU A 45 13.97 -6.15 -4.31
C GLU A 45 14.58 -7.53 -4.53
N SER A 46 14.18 -8.52 -3.71
CA SER A 46 14.68 -9.91 -3.80
C SER A 46 13.95 -10.75 -4.86
N HIS A 47 12.75 -10.32 -5.26
CA HIS A 47 11.90 -10.98 -6.24
C HIS A 47 11.49 -9.97 -7.33
N PRO A 48 12.45 -9.51 -8.16
CA PRO A 48 12.18 -8.51 -9.20
C PRO A 48 11.21 -9.00 -10.28
N ASP A 49 11.03 -10.33 -10.38
CA ASP A 49 10.11 -11.00 -11.29
C ASP A 49 8.75 -11.32 -10.63
N ALA A 50 8.42 -10.67 -9.51
CA ALA A 50 7.11 -10.84 -8.88
C ALA A 50 5.99 -10.40 -9.84
N ASP A 51 4.94 -11.24 -9.95
CA ASP A 51 3.82 -11.02 -10.86
C ASP A 51 2.67 -10.23 -10.23
N LEU A 52 2.57 -10.23 -8.90
CA LEU A 52 1.48 -9.58 -8.17
C LEU A 52 1.87 -9.29 -6.72
N VAL A 53 1.37 -8.17 -6.20
CA VAL A 53 1.35 -7.85 -4.77
C VAL A 53 -0.10 -7.77 -4.28
N LEU A 54 -0.45 -8.52 -3.25
CA LEU A 54 -1.67 -8.33 -2.46
C LEU A 54 -1.29 -7.47 -1.26
N LEU A 55 -1.82 -6.25 -1.18
CA LEU A 55 -1.38 -5.21 -0.24
C LEU A 55 -2.49 -4.80 0.72
N ASP A 56 -2.30 -5.04 2.01
CA ASP A 56 -3.12 -4.41 3.05
C ASP A 56 -2.72 -2.92 3.20
N LEU A 57 -3.73 -2.06 3.31
CA LEU A 57 -3.53 -0.62 3.53
C LEU A 57 -3.09 -0.29 4.96
N ASN A 58 -3.34 -1.17 5.93
CA ASN A 58 -3.09 -0.94 7.35
C ASN A 58 -1.88 -1.74 7.85
N MET A 59 -0.72 -1.58 7.20
CA MET A 59 0.50 -2.27 7.61
C MET A 59 1.48 -1.35 8.36
N PRO A 60 2.25 -1.88 9.32
CA PRO A 60 3.32 -1.13 9.97
C PRO A 60 4.28 -0.49 8.96
N GLY A 61 4.58 0.80 9.16
CA GLY A 61 5.43 1.61 8.29
C GLY A 61 4.73 2.23 7.06
N ALA A 62 3.42 2.02 6.92
CA ALA A 62 2.58 2.74 5.97
C ALA A 62 1.43 3.46 6.68
N HIS A 63 0.93 4.51 6.06
CA HIS A 63 -0.24 5.27 6.51
C HIS A 63 -1.28 5.27 5.38
N GLY A 64 -2.32 4.45 5.52
CA GLY A 64 -3.38 4.31 4.52
C GLY A 64 -2.82 3.99 3.14
N PHE A 65 -3.13 4.83 2.17
CA PHE A 65 -2.71 4.64 0.76
C PHE A 65 -1.24 4.91 0.47
N SER A 66 -0.46 5.42 1.45
CA SER A 66 0.94 5.79 1.21
C SER A 66 1.79 4.62 0.71
N GLY A 67 1.55 3.41 1.21
CA GLY A 67 2.21 2.18 0.75
C GLY A 67 1.90 1.85 -0.71
N LEU A 68 0.63 1.95 -1.12
CA LEU A 68 0.21 1.75 -2.51
C LEU A 68 0.87 2.77 -3.44
N VAL A 69 0.78 4.07 -3.12
CA VAL A 69 1.36 5.14 -3.93
C VAL A 69 2.86 4.96 -4.08
N PHE A 70 3.55 4.60 -2.99
CA PHE A 70 4.97 4.32 -3.04
C PHE A 70 5.30 3.12 -3.95
N MET A 71 4.59 2.00 -3.79
CA MET A 71 4.79 0.81 -4.61
C MET A 71 4.58 1.10 -6.09
N ARG A 72 3.51 1.81 -6.46
CA ARG A 72 3.22 2.19 -7.84
C ARG A 72 4.27 3.14 -8.42
N GLY A 73 4.81 4.06 -7.61
CA GLY A 73 5.87 4.98 -8.03
C GLY A 73 7.23 4.30 -8.26
N GLN A 74 7.57 3.30 -7.45
CA GLN A 74 8.85 2.60 -7.55
C GLN A 74 8.81 1.41 -8.53
N TYR A 75 7.67 0.73 -8.60
CA TYR A 75 7.48 -0.51 -9.39
C TYR A 75 6.24 -0.40 -10.28
N PRO A 76 6.22 0.52 -11.28
CA PRO A 76 5.03 0.79 -12.08
C PRO A 76 4.55 -0.41 -12.89
N GLY A 77 5.44 -1.35 -13.21
CA GLY A 77 5.12 -2.57 -13.94
C GLY A 77 4.56 -3.70 -13.08
N LEU A 78 4.67 -3.62 -11.74
CA LEU A 78 4.20 -4.66 -10.82
C LEU A 78 2.75 -4.38 -10.42
N PRO A 79 1.77 -5.24 -10.78
CA PRO A 79 0.39 -5.10 -10.36
C PRO A 79 0.26 -5.13 -8.84
N VAL A 80 -0.56 -4.24 -8.27
CA VAL A 80 -0.86 -4.19 -6.84
C VAL A 80 -2.37 -4.26 -6.66
N VAL A 81 -2.85 -5.27 -5.95
CA VAL A 81 -4.23 -5.39 -5.50
C VAL A 81 -4.31 -4.97 -4.04
N VAL A 82 -5.17 -3.99 -3.78
CA VAL A 82 -5.46 -3.57 -2.41
C VAL A 82 -6.37 -4.60 -1.75
N VAL A 83 -6.03 -4.98 -0.52
CA VAL A 83 -6.84 -5.84 0.34
C VAL A 83 -7.17 -5.07 1.60
N SER A 84 -8.45 -4.80 1.87
CA SER A 84 -8.84 -3.90 2.95
C SER A 84 -10.06 -4.39 3.74
N GLY A 85 -10.07 -4.10 5.04
CA GLY A 85 -11.25 -4.29 5.89
C GLY A 85 -12.33 -3.22 5.69
N SER A 86 -12.00 -2.09 5.08
CA SER A 86 -12.98 -1.06 4.73
C SER A 86 -13.62 -1.36 3.38
N GLU A 87 -14.96 -1.31 3.33
CA GLU A 87 -15.76 -1.50 2.11
C GLU A 87 -16.36 -0.18 1.62
N GLU A 88 -15.85 0.94 2.08
CA GLU A 88 -16.33 2.25 1.68
C GLU A 88 -15.98 2.53 0.21
N MET A 89 -16.96 3.06 -0.51
CA MET A 89 -16.82 3.40 -1.93
C MET A 89 -15.64 4.35 -2.18
N GLN A 90 -15.42 5.30 -1.25
CA GLN A 90 -14.33 6.26 -1.34
C GLN A 90 -12.96 5.58 -1.21
N VAL A 91 -12.83 4.55 -0.35
CA VAL A 91 -11.58 3.77 -0.21
C VAL A 91 -11.29 2.98 -1.48
N MET A 92 -12.33 2.35 -2.07
CA MET A 92 -12.20 1.64 -3.33
C MET A 92 -11.82 2.60 -4.47
N ARG A 93 -12.47 3.76 -4.55
CA ARG A 93 -12.16 4.80 -5.53
C ARG A 93 -10.71 5.26 -5.43
N ARG A 94 -10.27 5.69 -4.24
CA ARG A 94 -8.90 6.15 -4.02
C ARG A 94 -7.86 5.07 -4.32
N SER A 95 -8.17 3.78 -4.04
CA SER A 95 -7.28 2.68 -4.41
C SER A 95 -7.03 2.64 -5.92
N ILE A 96 -8.08 2.75 -6.72
CA ILE A 96 -7.96 2.73 -8.19
C ILE A 96 -7.28 4.01 -8.70
N ASP A 97 -7.64 5.18 -8.17
CA ASP A 97 -7.04 6.47 -8.55
C ASP A 97 -5.53 6.51 -8.25
N TYR A 98 -5.08 5.84 -7.20
CA TYR A 98 -3.67 5.66 -6.88
C TYR A 98 -2.99 4.50 -7.61
N GLY A 99 -3.68 3.89 -8.59
CA GLY A 99 -3.12 2.92 -9.51
C GLY A 99 -3.15 1.47 -9.05
N ALA A 100 -4.03 1.10 -8.11
CA ALA A 100 -4.26 -0.31 -7.81
C ALA A 100 -4.85 -1.03 -9.04
N SER A 101 -4.42 -2.26 -9.25
CA SER A 101 -4.97 -3.15 -10.28
C SER A 101 -6.24 -3.87 -9.82
N GLY A 102 -6.66 -3.66 -8.58
CA GLY A 102 -7.91 -4.18 -8.03
C GLY A 102 -8.07 -3.88 -6.56
N PHE A 103 -9.27 -4.17 -6.05
CA PHE A 103 -9.63 -4.00 -4.65
C PHE A 103 -10.41 -5.22 -4.16
N ILE A 104 -9.92 -5.87 -3.11
CA ILE A 104 -10.53 -7.04 -2.48
C ILE A 104 -10.93 -6.68 -1.04
N PRO A 105 -12.24 -6.72 -0.69
CA PRO A 105 -12.65 -6.62 0.70
C PRO A 105 -12.15 -7.82 1.51
N LYS A 106 -11.68 -7.60 2.74
CA LYS A 106 -11.29 -8.70 3.65
C LYS A 106 -12.46 -9.61 4.04
N SER A 107 -13.70 -9.14 3.87
CA SER A 107 -14.93 -9.93 4.06
C SER A 107 -15.25 -10.86 2.88
N ALA A 108 -14.57 -10.69 1.73
CA ALA A 108 -14.83 -11.49 0.54
C ALA A 108 -14.58 -12.98 0.77
N PRO A 109 -15.46 -13.87 0.28
CA PRO A 109 -15.25 -15.31 0.38
C PRO A 109 -14.05 -15.76 -0.46
N LEU A 110 -13.42 -16.87 -0.07
CA LEU A 110 -12.23 -17.40 -0.71
C LEU A 110 -12.35 -17.57 -2.25
N PRO A 111 -13.48 -18.05 -2.81
CA PRO A 111 -13.63 -18.13 -4.27
C PRO A 111 -13.53 -16.77 -4.96
N THR A 112 -14.12 -15.72 -4.37
CA THR A 112 -14.07 -14.36 -4.91
C THR A 112 -12.65 -13.78 -4.87
N ILE A 113 -11.89 -14.04 -3.79
CA ILE A 113 -10.47 -13.65 -3.71
C ILE A 113 -9.66 -14.38 -4.79
N THR A 114 -9.93 -15.67 -5.01
CA THR A 114 -9.28 -16.49 -6.04
C THR A 114 -9.54 -15.93 -7.44
N GLU A 115 -10.79 -15.60 -7.76
CA GLU A 115 -11.20 -14.97 -9.01
C GLU A 115 -10.52 -13.62 -9.23
N ALA A 116 -10.47 -12.77 -8.21
CA ALA A 116 -9.81 -11.47 -8.27
C ALA A 116 -8.31 -11.60 -8.62
N ILE A 117 -7.63 -12.56 -7.99
CA ILE A 117 -6.21 -12.84 -8.27
C ILE A 117 -6.03 -13.27 -9.74
N GLN A 118 -6.86 -14.18 -10.24
CA GLN A 118 -6.78 -14.64 -11.63
C GLN A 118 -7.01 -13.52 -12.62
N ALA A 119 -8.06 -12.72 -12.45
CA ALA A 119 -8.37 -11.60 -13.32
C ALA A 119 -7.22 -10.59 -13.42
N VAL A 120 -6.61 -10.24 -12.29
CA VAL A 120 -5.48 -9.29 -12.28
C VAL A 120 -4.23 -9.88 -12.94
N LEU A 121 -3.96 -11.17 -12.76
CA LEU A 121 -2.84 -11.84 -13.42
C LEU A 121 -3.06 -11.96 -14.96
N GLU A 122 -4.29 -11.94 -15.42
CA GLU A 122 -4.67 -11.85 -16.86
C GLU A 122 -4.58 -10.42 -17.40
N GLY A 123 -4.38 -9.43 -16.53
CA GLY A 123 -4.21 -8.01 -16.89
C GLY A 123 -5.46 -7.15 -16.72
N ASP A 124 -6.53 -7.70 -16.15
CA ASP A 124 -7.76 -6.98 -15.90
C ASP A 124 -7.70 -6.21 -14.57
N VAL A 125 -8.54 -5.18 -14.44
CA VAL A 125 -8.79 -4.50 -13.17
C VAL A 125 -9.97 -5.17 -12.48
N TRP A 126 -9.76 -5.68 -11.27
CA TRP A 126 -10.82 -6.35 -10.53
C TRP A 126 -11.40 -5.47 -9.42
N LEU A 127 -12.73 -5.42 -9.37
CA LEU A 127 -13.53 -4.72 -8.36
C LEU A 127 -14.71 -5.59 -7.95
N PRO A 128 -15.24 -5.45 -6.71
CA PRO A 128 -16.50 -6.10 -6.34
C PRO A 128 -17.65 -5.70 -7.27
N ASP A 129 -18.65 -6.58 -7.39
CA ASP A 129 -19.81 -6.38 -8.26
C ASP A 129 -20.52 -5.04 -8.00
N GLY A 130 -20.84 -4.33 -9.09
CA GLY A 130 -21.54 -3.05 -9.07
C GLY A 130 -20.72 -1.86 -8.54
N VAL A 131 -19.44 -2.07 -8.24
CA VAL A 131 -18.54 -0.96 -7.82
C VAL A 131 -18.08 -0.16 -9.03
N ALA A 132 -17.74 -0.79 -10.13
CA ALA A 132 -17.25 -0.12 -11.34
C ALA A 132 -18.20 0.99 -11.84
N ASP A 133 -19.50 0.68 -11.98
CA ASP A 133 -20.53 1.64 -12.43
C ASP A 133 -20.66 2.86 -11.48
N LYS A 134 -20.48 2.64 -10.18
CA LYS A 134 -20.54 3.69 -9.17
C LYS A 134 -19.28 4.56 -9.16
N LEU A 135 -18.13 3.98 -9.46
CA LEU A 135 -16.87 4.71 -9.55
C LEU A 135 -16.87 5.72 -10.70
N GLU A 136 -17.49 5.41 -11.84
CA GLU A 136 -17.58 6.34 -12.97
C GLU A 136 -18.33 7.64 -12.62
N GLN A 137 -19.21 7.59 -11.62
CA GLN A 137 -20.01 8.75 -11.17
C GLN A 137 -19.32 9.59 -10.08
N THR A 138 -18.19 9.18 -9.56
CA THR A 138 -17.48 9.82 -8.46
C THR A 138 -16.26 10.60 -9.00
N GLN A 139 -15.96 11.80 -8.45
CA GLN A 139 -14.77 12.55 -8.86
C GLN A 139 -13.49 11.93 -8.30
N SER A 140 -12.42 11.99 -9.10
CA SER A 140 -11.09 11.56 -8.70
C SER A 140 -10.39 12.62 -7.85
N ASP A 141 -9.83 12.22 -6.71
CA ASP A 141 -9.09 13.07 -5.77
C ASP A 141 -7.57 12.81 -5.82
N THR A 142 -7.02 12.54 -7.01
CA THR A 142 -5.57 12.37 -7.16
C THR A 142 -4.86 13.68 -6.81
N THR A 143 -4.12 13.70 -5.72
CA THR A 143 -3.47 14.92 -5.23
C THR A 143 -2.03 15.04 -5.74
N ASP A 144 -1.56 16.26 -5.99
CA ASP A 144 -0.15 16.62 -6.23
C ASP A 144 0.81 15.96 -5.17
N PHE A 145 0.31 15.73 -3.96
CA PHE A 145 1.06 15.05 -2.91
C PHE A 145 1.35 13.58 -3.21
N SER A 146 0.43 12.85 -3.86
CA SER A 146 0.64 11.44 -4.22
C SER A 146 1.77 11.27 -5.23
N GLU A 147 1.89 12.15 -6.21
CA GLU A 147 2.99 12.16 -7.18
C GLU A 147 4.33 12.44 -6.49
N LYS A 148 4.35 13.40 -5.58
CA LYS A 148 5.54 13.72 -4.78
C LYS A 148 5.95 12.56 -3.87
N LEU A 149 4.99 11.89 -3.24
CA LEU A 149 5.24 10.70 -2.42
C LEU A 149 5.82 9.55 -3.25
N ALA A 150 5.25 9.28 -4.43
CA ALA A 150 5.74 8.28 -5.37
C ALA A 150 7.19 8.52 -5.83
N SER A 151 7.65 9.78 -5.79
CA SER A 151 9.03 10.17 -6.15
C SER A 151 10.07 9.87 -5.08
N LEU A 152 9.67 9.50 -3.86
CA LEU A 152 10.61 9.19 -2.78
C LEU A 152 11.38 7.89 -3.08
N THR A 153 12.65 7.83 -2.70
CA THR A 153 13.39 6.57 -2.71
C THR A 153 12.92 5.65 -1.59
N PRO A 154 13.15 4.31 -1.66
CA PRO A 154 12.78 3.39 -0.59
C PRO A 154 13.24 3.84 0.80
N GLN A 155 14.48 4.30 0.92
CA GLN A 155 15.02 4.79 2.19
C GLN A 155 14.33 6.09 2.65
N GLN A 156 14.02 7.02 1.74
CA GLN A 156 13.30 8.25 2.06
C GLN A 156 11.87 7.96 2.51
N PHE A 157 11.20 7.01 1.87
CA PHE A 157 9.85 6.59 2.25
C PHE A 157 9.84 5.96 3.65
N ARG A 158 10.81 5.06 3.95
CA ARG A 158 10.96 4.47 5.30
C ARG A 158 11.20 5.54 6.37
N VAL A 159 12.10 6.50 6.10
CA VAL A 159 12.35 7.62 7.04
C VAL A 159 11.08 8.45 7.25
N LEU A 160 10.28 8.71 6.22
CA LEU A 160 9.01 9.44 6.35
C LEU A 160 8.00 8.68 7.21
N GLY A 161 7.85 7.36 7.03
CA GLY A 161 6.99 6.52 7.87
C GLY A 161 7.39 6.59 9.34
N MET A 162 8.68 6.41 9.65
CA MET A 162 9.20 6.50 11.03
C MET A 162 9.05 7.91 11.63
N LEU A 163 9.12 8.96 10.82
CA LEU A 163 8.79 10.32 11.25
C LEU A 163 7.31 10.45 11.62
N ALA A 164 6.42 9.86 10.86
CA ALA A 164 4.99 9.86 11.11
C ALA A 164 4.61 9.10 12.38
N GLU A 165 5.30 8.00 12.67
CA GLU A 165 5.21 7.25 13.93
C GLU A 165 5.75 8.01 15.15
N GLY A 166 6.35 9.18 14.95
CA GLY A 166 6.85 10.04 16.03
C GLY A 166 8.30 9.80 16.47
N LEU A 167 9.05 8.91 15.79
CA LEU A 167 10.43 8.59 16.16
C LEU A 167 11.36 9.79 16.02
N LEU A 168 12.26 9.98 16.98
CA LEU A 168 13.31 11.00 16.90
C LEU A 168 14.41 10.60 15.92
N ASN A 169 15.14 11.57 15.36
CA ASN A 169 16.23 11.29 14.40
C ASN A 169 17.25 10.28 14.92
N LYS A 170 17.54 10.31 16.23
CA LYS A 170 18.46 9.36 16.88
C LYS A 170 17.91 7.94 16.87
N GLN A 171 16.61 7.78 17.08
CA GLN A 171 15.95 6.47 17.05
C GLN A 171 15.93 5.92 15.62
N ILE A 172 15.54 6.77 14.64
CA ILE A 172 15.57 6.40 13.22
C ILE A 172 16.98 6.00 12.78
N ALA A 173 18.00 6.75 13.22
CA ALA A 173 19.40 6.44 12.92
C ALA A 173 19.83 5.06 13.46
N TYR A 174 19.44 4.76 14.69
CA TYR A 174 19.68 3.48 15.33
C TYR A 174 18.98 2.33 14.59
N ASP A 175 17.68 2.47 14.29
CA ASP A 175 16.87 1.43 13.65
C ASP A 175 17.29 1.14 12.20
N LEU A 176 17.88 2.13 11.53
CA LEU A 176 18.37 2.02 10.16
C LEU A 176 19.88 1.75 10.05
N ASP A 177 20.57 1.64 11.19
CA ASP A 177 22.04 1.45 11.30
C ASP A 177 22.84 2.48 10.48
N VAL A 178 22.50 3.76 10.65
CA VAL A 178 23.16 4.89 9.99
C VAL A 178 23.44 6.03 10.97
N SER A 179 24.21 7.03 10.56
CA SER A 179 24.44 8.22 11.39
C SER A 179 23.22 9.15 11.44
N GLU A 180 23.07 9.92 12.54
CA GLU A 180 22.04 10.98 12.60
C GLU A 180 22.23 12.04 11.48
N ALA A 181 23.45 12.27 11.06
CA ALA A 181 23.72 13.18 9.93
C ALA A 181 23.12 12.66 8.64
N THR A 182 23.20 11.34 8.39
CA THR A 182 22.55 10.68 7.27
C THR A 182 21.03 10.82 7.32
N ILE A 183 20.42 10.63 8.50
CA ILE A 183 18.98 10.82 8.66
C ILE A 183 18.57 12.27 8.43
N LYS A 184 19.31 13.26 8.92
CA LYS A 184 19.04 14.68 8.61
C LYS A 184 19.09 14.98 7.12
N ALA A 185 20.03 14.37 6.39
CA ALA A 185 20.13 14.51 4.93
C ALA A 185 18.89 13.90 4.23
N HIS A 186 18.45 12.68 4.65
CA HIS A 186 17.22 12.07 4.13
C HIS A 186 16.00 12.93 4.42
N ILE A 187 15.84 13.44 5.65
CA ILE A 187 14.71 14.30 6.03
C ILE A 187 14.68 15.57 5.17
N THR A 188 15.83 16.21 4.96
CA THR A 188 15.93 17.40 4.09
C THR A 188 15.50 17.08 2.66
N ALA A 189 15.94 15.95 2.13
CA ALA A 189 15.56 15.51 0.79
C ALA A 189 14.05 15.18 0.70
N VAL A 190 13.48 14.52 1.71
CA VAL A 190 12.04 14.23 1.83
C VAL A 190 11.24 15.54 1.84
N PHE A 191 11.58 16.50 2.71
CA PHE A 191 10.85 17.76 2.80
C PHE A 191 10.88 18.54 1.48
N ARG A 192 12.03 18.57 0.81
CA ARG A 192 12.18 19.21 -0.50
C ARG A 192 11.29 18.55 -1.57
N LYS A 193 11.26 17.20 -1.62
CA LYS A 193 10.46 16.44 -2.60
C LYS A 193 8.97 16.58 -2.35
N LEU A 194 8.54 16.52 -1.10
CA LEU A 194 7.13 16.68 -0.72
C LEU A 194 6.66 18.15 -0.78
N GLY A 195 7.58 19.12 -0.87
CA GLY A 195 7.24 20.54 -0.84
C GLY A 195 6.82 21.05 0.53
N VAL A 196 7.23 20.36 1.60
CA VAL A 196 6.93 20.75 2.99
C VAL A 196 8.12 21.42 3.66
N ARG A 197 7.87 22.25 4.69
CA ARG A 197 8.91 23.08 5.32
C ARG A 197 9.41 22.51 6.64
N ASN A 198 8.67 21.62 7.27
CA ASN A 198 9.01 21.07 8.57
C ASN A 198 8.38 19.70 8.80
N ARG A 199 8.78 19.04 9.91
CA ARG A 199 8.30 17.72 10.29
C ARG A 199 6.78 17.68 10.46
N THR A 200 6.19 18.68 11.12
CA THR A 200 4.75 18.71 11.38
C THR A 200 3.95 18.70 10.07
N GLN A 201 4.38 19.50 9.08
CA GLN A 201 3.74 19.51 7.76
C GLN A 201 3.89 18.17 7.03
N ALA A 202 5.06 17.51 7.14
CA ALA A 202 5.27 16.19 6.55
C ALA A 202 4.35 15.13 7.17
N VAL A 203 4.20 15.14 8.50
CA VAL A 203 3.31 14.23 9.22
C VAL A 203 1.85 14.48 8.86
N ILE A 204 1.39 15.73 8.86
CA ILE A 204 0.01 16.09 8.45
C ILE A 204 -0.26 15.63 7.01
N ALA A 205 0.67 15.86 6.09
CA ALA A 205 0.50 15.51 4.69
C ALA A 205 0.38 13.98 4.48
N ILE A 206 1.17 13.17 5.21
CA ILE A 206 1.06 11.71 5.10
C ILE A 206 -0.22 11.18 5.79
N GLN A 207 -0.66 11.83 6.87
CA GLN A 207 -1.91 11.48 7.55
C GLN A 207 -3.15 11.71 6.64
N GLN A 208 -3.10 12.65 5.72
CA GLN A 208 -4.16 12.82 4.70
C GLN A 208 -4.28 11.60 3.75
N MET A 209 -3.27 10.74 3.70
CA MET A 209 -3.34 9.46 2.98
C MET A 209 -4.01 8.36 3.80
N GLU A 210 -4.27 8.57 5.09
CA GLU A 210 -4.94 7.60 5.95
C GLU A 210 -6.40 7.41 5.50
N ILE A 211 -6.89 6.21 5.76
CA ILE A 211 -8.32 5.90 5.66
C ILE A 211 -8.94 6.51 6.90
N ASP A 212 -9.72 7.58 6.73
CA ASP A 212 -10.31 8.29 7.85
C ASP A 212 -11.33 7.37 8.58
N PRO A 213 -11.07 6.97 9.84
CA PRO A 213 -12.04 6.18 10.60
C PRO A 213 -13.25 7.00 11.07
N SER A 214 -13.22 8.34 10.88
CA SER A 214 -14.21 9.25 11.43
C SER A 214 -15.45 9.46 10.56
N ASP A 215 -15.48 8.95 9.31
CA ASP A 215 -16.71 9.00 8.48
C ASP A 215 -17.75 7.93 8.91
N THR A 216 -17.43 7.05 9.86
CA THR A 216 -18.34 6.03 10.36
C THR A 216 -19.37 6.56 11.38
N SER A 217 -19.37 7.86 11.74
CA SER A 217 -20.16 8.38 12.87
C SER A 217 -21.28 9.39 12.52
N LEU A 218 -21.68 9.58 11.27
CA LEU A 218 -22.77 10.51 10.93
C LEU A 218 -23.90 9.89 10.07
N SER A 219 -24.29 8.64 10.31
CA SER A 219 -25.58 8.14 9.80
C SER A 219 -26.31 7.30 10.86
N GLY A 220 -26.71 7.98 11.93
CA GLY A 220 -27.50 7.40 13.01
C GLY A 220 -28.27 8.49 13.76
N SER A 221 -29.32 9.04 13.12
CA SER A 221 -30.47 9.67 13.82
C SER A 221 -31.66 9.66 12.88
#